data_7d68bc2b45c4d5ccf9b58ff436f5c185
#
_entry.id   7d68bc2b45c4d5ccf9b58ff436f5c185
#
_cell.length_a   1.000
_cell.length_b   1.000
_cell.length_c   1.000
_cell.angle_alpha   90.00
_cell.angle_beta   90.00
_cell.angle_gamma   90.00
#
_symmetry.space_group_name_H-M   'P 1'
#
loop_
_entity.id
_entity.type
_entity.pdbx_description
1 polymer ?
#
loop_
_entity_poly.entity_id
_entity_poly.type
_entity_poly.pdbx_seq_one_letter_code
_entity_poly.pdbx_strand_id
1 'polypeptide(L)'
;MDLFERQGFDQTTAAQIAAQAGVTERTFFRQFSDKREVLFGGSAVLGARLVAAVLDAPPDDPPLAAVARGLAAAVAMIGASRKDFVRRRQAVIEANPELRERDRSKMADYAAAIGAALETRGVTRLPADLAAQMGVAVFRVAFALWTAEDDRDLATIVRDAFAELRVVTDADLEYLFLATPSPD
;
A
#
# COMPACT_ATOMS: atom_id res chain seq x y z
N MET A 1 -1.37 16.48 -11.72
CA MET A 1 0.02 16.00 -11.93
C MET A 1 0.87 17.04 -12.62
N ASP A 2 0.45 17.62 -13.70
CA ASP A 2 1.24 18.52 -14.57
C ASP A 2 1.91 19.71 -13.85
N LEU A 3 1.26 20.28 -12.82
CA LEU A 3 1.89 21.33 -11.99
C LEU A 3 3.09 20.80 -11.20
N PHE A 4 2.93 19.66 -10.55
CA PHE A 4 4.00 19.06 -9.76
C PHE A 4 5.21 18.67 -10.62
N GLU A 5 4.98 18.25 -11.86
CA GLU A 5 6.05 17.88 -12.79
C GLU A 5 6.76 19.09 -13.39
N ARG A 6 6.02 20.17 -13.72
CA ARG A 6 6.61 21.34 -14.38
C ARG A 6 7.40 22.24 -13.43
N GLN A 7 6.94 22.41 -12.20
CA GLN A 7 7.52 23.37 -11.25
C GLN A 7 7.94 22.75 -9.93
N GLY A 8 7.77 21.43 -9.76
CA GLY A 8 8.08 20.71 -8.54
C GLY A 8 6.97 20.80 -7.50
N PHE A 9 7.05 19.93 -6.50
CA PHE A 9 6.08 19.86 -5.42
C PHE A 9 6.11 21.13 -4.56
N ASP A 10 7.29 21.62 -4.19
CA ASP A 10 7.44 22.74 -3.26
C ASP A 10 6.88 24.04 -3.81
N GLN A 11 7.11 24.32 -5.10
CA GLN A 11 6.65 25.53 -5.76
C GLN A 11 5.16 25.48 -6.17
N THR A 12 4.51 24.34 -6.06
CA THR A 12 3.09 24.18 -6.38
C THR A 12 2.24 24.56 -5.17
N THR A 13 1.28 25.46 -5.36
CA THR A 13 0.36 25.92 -4.30
C THR A 13 -1.03 25.31 -4.45
N ALA A 14 -1.80 25.26 -3.34
CA ALA A 14 -3.20 24.84 -3.37
C ALA A 14 -4.05 25.74 -4.30
N ALA A 15 -3.78 27.03 -4.34
CA ALA A 15 -4.42 28.00 -5.23
C ALA A 15 -4.23 27.62 -6.70
N GLN A 16 -3.00 27.30 -7.10
CA GLN A 16 -2.69 26.88 -8.48
C GLN A 16 -3.39 25.57 -8.84
N ILE A 17 -3.43 24.61 -7.93
CA ILE A 17 -4.13 23.33 -8.13
C ILE A 17 -5.63 23.57 -8.29
N ALA A 18 -6.22 24.38 -7.42
CA ALA A 18 -7.64 24.76 -7.50
C ALA A 18 -7.98 25.44 -8.83
N ALA A 19 -7.17 26.44 -9.22
CA ALA A 19 -7.35 27.16 -10.48
C ALA A 19 -7.26 26.23 -11.69
N GLN A 20 -6.29 25.31 -11.72
CA GLN A 20 -6.15 24.34 -12.80
C GLN A 20 -7.31 23.33 -12.84
N ALA A 21 -7.90 23.02 -11.70
CA ALA A 21 -9.09 22.15 -11.60
C ALA A 21 -10.41 22.89 -11.87
N GLY A 22 -10.38 24.20 -12.11
CA GLY A 22 -11.58 25.03 -12.33
C GLY A 22 -12.45 25.20 -11.09
N VAL A 23 -11.85 25.11 -9.89
CA VAL A 23 -12.55 25.27 -8.61
C VAL A 23 -11.95 26.40 -7.78
N THR A 24 -12.68 26.87 -6.77
CA THR A 24 -12.16 27.87 -5.82
C THR A 24 -11.24 27.20 -4.78
N GLU A 25 -10.32 27.95 -4.16
CA GLU A 25 -9.53 27.46 -3.02
C GLU A 25 -10.42 26.95 -1.86
N ARG A 26 -11.55 27.61 -1.60
CA ARG A 26 -12.51 27.14 -0.60
C ARG A 26 -13.02 25.73 -0.93
N THR A 27 -13.30 25.47 -2.21
CA THR A 27 -13.73 24.15 -2.68
C THR A 27 -12.61 23.13 -2.54
N PHE A 28 -11.38 23.53 -2.85
CA PHE A 28 -10.19 22.71 -2.66
C PHE A 28 -10.02 22.30 -1.19
N PHE A 29 -9.99 23.26 -0.25
CA PHE A 29 -9.79 22.97 1.17
C PHE A 29 -10.97 22.27 1.85
N ARG A 30 -12.14 22.26 1.24
CA ARG A 30 -13.25 21.40 1.69
C ARG A 30 -12.97 19.93 1.38
N GLN A 31 -12.24 19.63 0.31
CA GLN A 31 -11.95 18.27 -0.18
C GLN A 31 -10.60 17.74 0.32
N PHE A 32 -9.62 18.60 0.45
CA PHE A 32 -8.24 18.27 0.79
C PHE A 32 -7.76 19.19 1.92
N SER A 33 -7.13 18.62 2.95
CA SER A 33 -6.56 19.40 4.05
C SER A 33 -5.36 20.24 3.62
N ASP A 34 -4.58 19.71 2.66
CA ASP A 34 -3.42 20.38 2.07
C ASP A 34 -3.12 19.84 0.65
N LYS A 35 -2.07 20.39 -0.01
CA LYS A 35 -1.67 19.97 -1.36
C LYS A 35 -1.14 18.54 -1.43
N ARG A 36 -0.64 17.98 -0.30
CA ARG A 36 -0.14 16.60 -0.23
C ARG A 36 -1.29 15.61 -0.41
N GLU A 37 -2.44 15.90 0.17
CA GLU A 37 -3.61 15.03 0.09
C GLU A 37 -4.11 14.81 -1.35
N VAL A 38 -3.83 15.70 -2.28
CA VAL A 38 -4.12 15.50 -3.71
C VAL A 38 -3.40 14.26 -4.26
N LEU A 39 -2.16 14.02 -3.80
CA LEU A 39 -1.38 12.85 -4.20
C LEU A 39 -1.87 11.56 -3.53
N PHE A 40 -2.54 11.66 -2.39
CA PHE A 40 -2.97 10.52 -1.58
C PHE A 40 -4.50 10.31 -1.54
N GLY A 41 -5.26 11.12 -2.27
CA GLY A 41 -6.73 11.18 -2.19
C GLY A 41 -7.49 9.88 -2.46
N GLY A 42 -6.88 8.90 -3.13
CA GLY A 42 -7.49 7.58 -3.34
C GLY A 42 -7.16 6.53 -2.28
N SER A 43 -6.24 6.83 -1.36
CA SER A 43 -5.70 5.84 -0.43
C SER A 43 -6.71 5.37 0.63
N ALA A 44 -7.58 6.25 1.09
CA ALA A 44 -8.62 5.89 2.07
C ALA A 44 -9.61 4.88 1.49
N VAL A 45 -10.07 5.10 0.25
CA VAL A 45 -11.00 4.19 -0.44
C VAL A 45 -10.34 2.83 -0.68
N LEU A 46 -9.06 2.85 -1.09
CA LEU A 46 -8.28 1.63 -1.30
C LEU A 46 -8.15 0.83 0.00
N GLY A 47 -7.79 1.50 1.11
CA GLY A 47 -7.68 0.88 2.42
C GLY A 47 -9.00 0.33 2.93
N ALA A 48 -10.10 1.06 2.78
CA ALA A 48 -11.41 0.57 3.16
C ALA A 48 -11.82 -0.69 2.37
N ARG A 49 -11.53 -0.73 1.05
CA ARG A 49 -11.81 -1.91 0.23
C ARG A 49 -10.97 -3.11 0.64
N LEU A 50 -9.68 -2.88 0.94
CA LEU A 50 -8.77 -3.91 1.43
C LEU A 50 -9.29 -4.53 2.73
N VAL A 51 -9.60 -3.69 3.73
CA VAL A 51 -10.09 -4.12 5.05
C VAL A 51 -11.41 -4.88 4.90
N ALA A 52 -12.37 -4.35 4.15
CA ALA A 52 -13.64 -5.02 3.90
C ALA A 52 -13.44 -6.43 3.33
N ALA A 53 -12.57 -6.58 2.33
CA ALA A 53 -12.33 -7.88 1.72
C ALA A 53 -11.55 -8.85 2.63
N VAL A 54 -10.72 -8.34 3.57
CA VAL A 54 -10.13 -9.18 4.63
C VAL A 54 -11.20 -9.68 5.58
N LEU A 55 -12.14 -8.81 6.00
CA LEU A 55 -13.24 -9.19 6.91
C LEU A 55 -14.19 -10.19 6.25
N ASP A 56 -14.49 -10.02 4.95
CA ASP A 56 -15.40 -10.85 4.16
C ASP A 56 -14.76 -12.18 3.68
N ALA A 57 -13.46 -12.39 3.92
CA ALA A 57 -12.80 -13.63 3.51
C ALA A 57 -13.40 -14.86 4.21
N PRO A 58 -13.42 -16.05 3.57
CA PRO A 58 -13.91 -17.28 4.20
C PRO A 58 -13.36 -17.47 5.61
N PRO A 59 -14.18 -17.94 6.58
CA PRO A 59 -13.74 -18.08 7.97
C PRO A 59 -12.55 -19.03 8.13
N ASP A 60 -12.45 -20.04 7.27
CA ASP A 60 -11.36 -21.04 7.30
C ASP A 60 -10.10 -20.60 6.54
N ASP A 61 -10.10 -19.41 5.92
CA ASP A 61 -8.89 -18.92 5.26
C ASP A 61 -7.79 -18.63 6.29
N PRO A 62 -6.56 -19.13 6.07
CA PRO A 62 -5.41 -18.71 6.86
C PRO A 62 -5.21 -17.18 6.79
N PRO A 63 -4.65 -16.55 7.83
CA PRO A 63 -4.52 -15.09 7.93
C PRO A 63 -3.93 -14.46 6.67
N LEU A 64 -2.85 -15.02 6.13
CA LEU A 64 -2.20 -14.50 4.92
C LEU A 64 -3.07 -14.66 3.66
N ALA A 65 -3.91 -15.69 3.58
CA ALA A 65 -4.85 -15.87 2.47
C ALA A 65 -5.94 -14.79 2.49
N ALA A 66 -6.48 -14.46 3.67
CA ALA A 66 -7.42 -13.35 3.83
C ALA A 66 -6.80 -12.02 3.41
N VAL A 67 -5.54 -11.76 3.79
CA VAL A 67 -4.77 -10.57 3.35
C VAL A 67 -4.59 -10.55 1.83
N ALA A 68 -4.25 -11.70 1.22
CA ALA A 68 -4.10 -11.79 -0.23
C ALA A 68 -5.42 -11.44 -0.97
N ARG A 69 -6.57 -11.89 -0.46
CA ARG A 69 -7.89 -11.49 -0.98
C ARG A 69 -8.13 -9.98 -0.83
N GLY A 70 -7.80 -9.41 0.33
CA GLY A 70 -7.88 -7.98 0.57
C GLY A 70 -7.07 -7.19 -0.44
N LEU A 71 -5.82 -7.57 -0.66
CA LEU A 71 -4.94 -6.93 -1.64
C LEU A 71 -5.45 -7.11 -3.07
N ALA A 72 -5.91 -8.31 -3.45
CA ALA A 72 -6.48 -8.53 -4.77
C ALA A 72 -7.69 -7.62 -5.03
N ALA A 73 -8.59 -7.47 -4.04
CA ALA A 73 -9.74 -6.58 -4.13
C ALA A 73 -9.34 -5.09 -4.23
N ALA A 74 -8.29 -4.69 -3.52
CA ALA A 74 -7.79 -3.31 -3.56
C ALA A 74 -7.11 -3.00 -4.89
N VAL A 75 -6.20 -3.86 -5.37
CA VAL A 75 -5.47 -3.60 -6.62
C VAL A 75 -6.36 -3.66 -7.85
N ALA A 76 -7.45 -4.41 -7.82
CA ALA A 76 -8.45 -4.41 -8.88
C ALA A 76 -9.08 -3.03 -9.14
N MET A 77 -9.05 -2.13 -8.14
CA MET A 77 -9.49 -0.74 -8.29
C MET A 77 -8.46 0.13 -9.02
N ILE A 78 -7.21 -0.33 -9.10
CA ILE A 78 -6.12 0.36 -9.80
C ILE A 78 -6.10 -0.16 -11.24
N GLY A 79 -6.99 0.37 -12.08
CA GLY A 79 -7.08 -0.07 -13.48
C GLY A 79 -5.77 0.19 -14.25
N ALA A 80 -5.49 -0.67 -15.22
CA ALA A 80 -4.30 -0.56 -16.09
C ALA A 80 -4.18 0.81 -16.77
N SER A 81 -5.31 1.44 -17.13
CA SER A 81 -5.37 2.79 -17.70
C SER A 81 -4.82 3.90 -16.78
N ARG A 82 -4.63 3.63 -15.49
CA ARG A 82 -4.07 4.58 -14.53
C ARG A 82 -2.57 4.43 -14.32
N LYS A 83 -1.92 3.45 -14.96
CA LYS A 83 -0.49 3.15 -14.74
C LYS A 83 0.39 4.37 -14.94
N ASP A 84 0.23 5.10 -16.03
CA ASP A 84 1.02 6.30 -16.31
C ASP A 84 0.82 7.38 -15.25
N PHE A 85 -0.43 7.61 -14.83
CA PHE A 85 -0.72 8.54 -13.75
C PHE A 85 -0.05 8.12 -12.44
N VAL A 86 -0.09 6.83 -12.10
CA VAL A 86 0.51 6.29 -10.87
C VAL A 86 2.02 6.39 -10.92
N ARG A 87 2.66 6.09 -12.06
CA ARG A 87 4.11 6.26 -12.26
C ARG A 87 4.55 7.72 -12.05
N ARG A 88 3.86 8.65 -12.69
CA ARG A 88 4.12 10.10 -12.56
C ARG A 88 3.96 10.55 -11.11
N ARG A 89 2.88 10.10 -10.45
CA ARG A 89 2.66 10.36 -9.02
C ARG A 89 3.80 9.80 -8.17
N GLN A 90 4.21 8.55 -8.40
CA GLN A 90 5.30 7.91 -7.65
C GLN A 90 6.62 8.66 -7.83
N ALA A 91 6.96 9.11 -9.02
CA ALA A 91 8.15 9.93 -9.27
C ALA A 91 8.14 11.23 -8.44
N VAL A 92 7.00 11.91 -8.32
CA VAL A 92 6.86 13.10 -7.47
C VAL A 92 7.05 12.75 -5.99
N ILE A 93 6.50 11.63 -5.52
CA ILE A 93 6.65 11.16 -4.14
C ILE A 93 8.12 10.85 -3.84
N GLU A 94 8.79 10.09 -4.71
CA GLU A 94 10.19 9.69 -4.54
C GLU A 94 11.16 10.88 -4.54
N ALA A 95 10.87 11.91 -5.31
CA ALA A 95 11.68 13.11 -5.35
C ALA A 95 11.61 13.96 -4.06
N ASN A 96 10.59 13.75 -3.20
CA ASN A 96 10.33 14.60 -2.05
C ASN A 96 10.36 13.83 -0.72
N PRO A 97 11.31 14.13 0.19
CA PRO A 97 11.46 13.42 1.46
C PRO A 97 10.19 13.42 2.33
N GLU A 98 9.49 14.54 2.38
CA GLU A 98 8.25 14.70 3.14
C GLU A 98 7.12 13.81 2.60
N LEU A 99 7.02 13.68 1.28
CA LEU A 99 6.02 12.82 0.64
C LEU A 99 6.37 11.34 0.84
N ARG A 100 7.66 10.97 0.79
CA ARG A 100 8.10 9.60 1.11
C ARG A 100 7.76 9.21 2.54
N GLU A 101 7.92 10.15 3.50
CA GLU A 101 7.54 9.88 4.89
C GLU A 101 6.04 9.64 5.02
N ARG A 102 5.23 10.46 4.35
CA ARG A 102 3.78 10.28 4.33
C ARG A 102 3.36 8.97 3.69
N ASP A 103 4.02 8.55 2.62
CA ASP A 103 3.77 7.27 1.97
C ASP A 103 4.09 6.09 2.90
N ARG A 104 5.23 6.15 3.61
CA ARG A 104 5.59 5.16 4.63
C ARG A 104 4.58 5.09 5.77
N SER A 105 4.13 6.25 6.27
CA SER A 105 3.10 6.31 7.31
C SER A 105 1.81 5.64 6.84
N LYS A 106 1.37 5.88 5.60
CA LYS A 106 0.18 5.21 5.04
C LYS A 106 0.33 3.69 4.91
N MET A 107 1.51 3.21 4.57
CA MET A 107 1.76 1.75 4.56
C MET A 107 1.68 1.16 5.97
N ALA A 108 2.16 1.87 6.99
CA ALA A 108 2.00 1.47 8.39
C ALA A 108 0.52 1.48 8.83
N ASP A 109 -0.25 2.49 8.42
CA ASP A 109 -1.69 2.56 8.69
C ASP A 109 -2.44 1.37 8.05
N TYR A 110 -2.07 0.98 6.83
CA TYR A 110 -2.66 -0.21 6.19
C TYR A 110 -2.31 -1.49 6.95
N ALA A 111 -1.05 -1.67 7.38
CA ALA A 111 -0.67 -2.82 8.16
C ALA A 111 -1.47 -2.90 9.47
N ALA A 112 -1.61 -1.78 10.19
CA ALA A 112 -2.40 -1.71 11.41
C ALA A 112 -3.88 -2.05 11.18
N ALA A 113 -4.48 -1.51 10.11
CA ALA A 113 -5.88 -1.77 9.76
C ALA A 113 -6.13 -3.24 9.36
N ILE A 114 -5.20 -3.85 8.61
CA ILE A 114 -5.24 -5.29 8.26
C ILE A 114 -5.13 -6.14 9.53
N GLY A 115 -4.17 -5.83 10.42
CA GLY A 115 -3.99 -6.55 11.68
C GLY A 115 -5.26 -6.52 12.53
N ALA A 116 -5.86 -5.35 12.72
CA ALA A 116 -7.13 -5.20 13.43
C ALA A 116 -8.29 -5.99 12.78
N ALA A 117 -8.35 -6.02 11.45
CA ALA A 117 -9.36 -6.82 10.73
C ALA A 117 -9.16 -8.33 10.96
N LEU A 118 -7.92 -8.80 10.97
CA LEU A 118 -7.60 -10.20 11.27
C LEU A 118 -7.92 -10.55 12.73
N GLU A 119 -7.63 -9.67 13.69
CA GLU A 119 -8.02 -9.86 15.09
C GLU A 119 -9.55 -9.94 15.24
N THR A 120 -10.30 -9.12 14.51
CA THR A 120 -11.77 -9.19 14.45
C THR A 120 -12.27 -10.55 13.94
N ARG A 121 -11.49 -11.21 13.08
CA ARG A 121 -11.74 -12.57 12.58
C ARG A 121 -11.33 -13.68 13.58
N GLY A 122 -10.82 -13.32 14.75
CA GLY A 122 -10.38 -14.26 15.79
C GLY A 122 -8.91 -14.69 15.66
N VAL A 123 -8.12 -14.09 14.78
CA VAL A 123 -6.68 -14.36 14.69
C VAL A 123 -5.99 -13.70 15.88
N THR A 124 -5.10 -14.44 16.56
CA THR A 124 -4.32 -13.85 17.66
C THR A 124 -3.32 -12.82 17.14
N ARG A 125 -2.94 -11.88 18.01
CA ARG A 125 -2.18 -10.67 17.63
C ARG A 125 -0.90 -10.96 16.83
N LEU A 126 -0.03 -11.87 17.28
CA LEU A 126 1.25 -12.10 16.62
C LEU A 126 1.10 -12.58 15.16
N PRO A 127 0.33 -13.62 14.83
CA PRO A 127 0.10 -14.00 13.44
C PRO A 127 -0.70 -12.96 12.66
N ALA A 128 -1.57 -12.17 13.30
CA ALA A 128 -2.27 -11.07 12.62
C ALA A 128 -1.29 -9.96 12.18
N ASP A 129 -0.42 -9.52 13.09
CA ASP A 129 0.60 -8.50 12.80
C ASP A 129 1.58 -9.00 11.71
N LEU A 130 2.05 -10.24 11.81
CA LEU A 130 2.95 -10.82 10.82
C LEU A 130 2.29 -10.89 9.44
N ALA A 131 1.07 -11.42 9.33
CA ALA A 131 0.36 -11.51 8.06
C ALA A 131 0.10 -10.13 7.45
N ALA A 132 -0.23 -9.14 8.27
CA ALA A 132 -0.43 -7.76 7.83
C ALA A 132 0.85 -7.15 7.25
N GLN A 133 1.99 -7.28 7.96
CA GLN A 133 3.28 -6.77 7.50
C GLN A 133 3.75 -7.48 6.22
N MET A 134 3.58 -8.81 6.14
CA MET A 134 3.90 -9.58 4.94
C MET A 134 3.06 -9.12 3.74
N GLY A 135 1.76 -8.88 3.94
CA GLY A 135 0.89 -8.36 2.88
C GLY A 135 1.34 -6.99 2.37
N VAL A 136 1.67 -6.07 3.27
CA VAL A 136 2.21 -4.74 2.89
C VAL A 136 3.55 -4.87 2.18
N ALA A 137 4.45 -5.77 2.62
CA ALA A 137 5.73 -6.01 1.95
C ALA A 137 5.52 -6.54 0.52
N VAL A 138 4.64 -7.52 0.34
CA VAL A 138 4.25 -8.05 -0.99
C VAL A 138 3.71 -6.93 -1.88
N PHE A 139 2.78 -6.13 -1.36
CA PHE A 139 2.24 -5.00 -2.12
C PHE A 139 3.32 -4.02 -2.56
N ARG A 140 4.23 -3.62 -1.67
CA ARG A 140 5.31 -2.67 -1.98
C ARG A 140 6.24 -3.21 -3.06
N VAL A 141 6.65 -4.48 -2.98
CA VAL A 141 7.49 -5.11 -4.00
C VAL A 141 6.76 -5.19 -5.34
N ALA A 142 5.53 -5.69 -5.35
CA ALA A 142 4.72 -5.79 -6.56
C ALA A 142 4.45 -4.41 -7.20
N PHE A 143 4.16 -3.40 -6.39
CA PHE A 143 3.90 -2.05 -6.86
C PHE A 143 5.16 -1.40 -7.45
N ALA A 144 6.32 -1.59 -6.84
CA ALA A 144 7.59 -1.11 -7.36
C ALA A 144 7.93 -1.75 -8.72
N LEU A 145 7.75 -3.07 -8.86
CA LEU A 145 7.92 -3.76 -10.14
C LEU A 145 6.94 -3.24 -11.20
N TRP A 146 5.68 -3.10 -10.84
CA TRP A 146 4.64 -2.63 -11.76
C TRP A 146 4.87 -1.20 -12.24
N THR A 147 5.36 -0.32 -11.37
CA THR A 147 5.64 1.08 -11.73
C THR A 147 6.97 1.25 -12.47
N ALA A 148 7.91 0.30 -12.40
CA ALA A 148 9.14 0.34 -13.18
C ALA A 148 8.88 0.06 -14.67
N GLU A 149 9.00 -1.16 -15.15
CA GLU A 149 8.92 -1.50 -16.58
C GLU A 149 8.09 -2.78 -16.85
N ASP A 150 7.37 -3.31 -15.88
CA ASP A 150 6.61 -4.54 -16.04
C ASP A 150 5.29 -4.27 -16.79
N ASP A 151 5.09 -4.89 -17.94
CA ASP A 151 3.87 -4.74 -18.74
C ASP A 151 2.67 -5.54 -18.21
N ARG A 152 2.90 -6.43 -17.24
CA ARG A 152 1.84 -7.19 -16.58
C ARG A 152 0.92 -6.27 -15.75
N ASP A 153 -0.29 -6.71 -15.51
CA ASP A 153 -1.18 -6.02 -14.58
C ASP A 153 -0.74 -6.21 -13.12
N LEU A 154 -1.06 -5.24 -12.27
CA LEU A 154 -0.65 -5.24 -10.86
C LEU A 154 -1.19 -6.46 -10.10
N ALA A 155 -2.39 -6.94 -10.43
CA ALA A 155 -2.98 -8.10 -9.74
C ALA A 155 -2.20 -9.38 -10.03
N THR A 156 -1.73 -9.56 -11.27
CA THR A 156 -0.84 -10.66 -11.65
C THR A 156 0.47 -10.60 -10.88
N ILE A 157 1.11 -9.42 -10.81
CA ILE A 157 2.38 -9.27 -10.08
C ILE A 157 2.19 -9.51 -8.58
N VAL A 158 1.09 -9.04 -7.98
CA VAL A 158 0.77 -9.29 -6.55
C VAL A 158 0.58 -10.79 -6.30
N ARG A 159 -0.14 -11.49 -7.17
CA ARG A 159 -0.33 -12.94 -7.06
C ARG A 159 1.01 -13.68 -7.12
N ASP A 160 1.85 -13.34 -8.09
CA ASP A 160 3.16 -13.96 -8.27
C ASP A 160 4.07 -13.66 -7.07
N ALA A 161 4.05 -12.43 -6.54
CA ALA A 161 4.80 -12.06 -5.35
C ALA A 161 4.36 -12.84 -4.08
N PHE A 162 3.07 -13.18 -3.95
CA PHE A 162 2.63 -14.10 -2.88
C PHE A 162 3.13 -15.53 -3.10
N ALA A 163 3.23 -16.00 -4.34
CA ALA A 163 3.79 -17.31 -4.65
C ALA A 163 5.29 -17.36 -4.29
N GLU A 164 6.05 -16.34 -4.65
CA GLU A 164 7.47 -16.21 -4.29
C GLU A 164 7.67 -16.08 -2.78
N LEU A 165 6.81 -15.35 -2.07
CA LEU A 165 6.88 -15.25 -0.61
C LEU A 165 6.86 -16.63 0.05
N ARG A 166 6.04 -17.57 -0.45
CA ARG A 166 6.00 -18.95 0.09
C ARG A 166 7.34 -19.63 -0.05
N VAL A 167 8.01 -19.47 -1.19
CA VAL A 167 9.34 -20.04 -1.43
C VAL A 167 10.38 -19.43 -0.48
N VAL A 168 10.36 -18.11 -0.33
CA VAL A 168 11.30 -17.38 0.54
C VAL A 168 11.11 -17.72 2.03
N THR A 169 9.89 -18.04 2.45
CA THR A 169 9.57 -18.36 3.85
C THR A 169 9.60 -19.85 4.15
N ASP A 170 9.78 -20.73 3.16
CA ASP A 170 9.90 -22.18 3.33
C ASP A 170 11.33 -22.56 3.76
N ALA A 171 11.82 -21.93 4.81
CA ALA A 171 13.10 -22.21 5.42
C ALA A 171 12.88 -22.76 6.83
N ASP A 172 13.55 -23.88 7.14
CA ASP A 172 13.64 -24.37 8.51
C ASP A 172 14.59 -23.45 9.30
N LEU A 173 14.01 -22.55 10.08
CA LEU A 173 14.75 -21.59 10.91
C LEU A 173 14.96 -22.11 12.35
N GLU A 174 14.41 -23.27 12.69
CA GLU A 174 14.42 -23.78 14.07
C GLU A 174 15.85 -24.00 14.57
N TYR A 175 16.75 -24.50 13.69
CA TYR A 175 18.16 -24.72 14.02
C TYR A 175 18.93 -23.44 14.39
N LEU A 176 18.51 -22.27 13.89
CA LEU A 176 19.18 -20.99 14.17
C LEU A 176 18.99 -20.53 15.62
N PHE A 177 17.91 -20.95 16.26
CA PHE A 177 17.56 -20.56 17.62
C PHE A 177 17.89 -21.64 18.67
N LEU A 178 18.21 -22.86 18.22
CA LEU A 178 18.59 -23.98 19.11
C LEU A 178 20.09 -23.97 19.43
N ALA A 179 20.90 -23.22 18.72
CA ALA A 179 22.36 -23.16 18.88
C ALA A 179 22.83 -22.03 19.83
N THR A 180 22.11 -21.71 20.90
CA THR A 180 22.68 -20.90 21.97
C THR A 180 23.57 -21.82 22.84
N PRO A 181 24.91 -21.61 22.87
CA PRO A 181 25.73 -22.35 23.86
C PRO A 181 25.28 -21.95 25.25
N SER A 182 25.07 -22.94 26.12
CA SER A 182 24.90 -22.73 27.56
C SER A 182 26.07 -21.85 28.05
N PRO A 183 25.83 -20.78 28.81
CA PRO A 183 26.89 -20.08 29.47
C PRO A 183 27.45 -21.02 30.56
N ASP A 184 28.74 -21.38 30.43
CA ASP A 184 29.52 -21.99 31.48
C ASP A 184 29.66 -21.08 32.71
#